data_4eb47bfd6217a90ec7892154e3bed82e
#
_entry.id   4eb47bfd6217a90ec7892154e3bed82e
#
_cell.length_a   1.000
_cell.length_b   1.000
_cell.length_c   1.000
_cell.angle_alpha   90.00
_cell.angle_beta   90.00
_cell.angle_gamma   90.00
#
_symmetry.space_group_name_H-M   'P 1'
#
loop_
_entity.id
_entity.type
_entity.pdbx_description
1 polymer ?
#
loop_
_entity_poly.entity_id
_entity_poly.type
_entity_poly.pdbx_seq_one_letter_code
_entity_poly.pdbx_strand_id
1 'polypeptide(L)'
;GTERPGAVYLAAALAGHAQIGIPAFGIYGEHVQDADDTSIPEDVRTRLLDYATAGLAVAQMKGEAYLSMGSVSMGIAGSVVNPDFFGSYLGMRNEYIDMSEFTRRIEEDIYDPEEYEKAYRWIRENFKQGKDWNPPEWQYPEKHEDWWKFVTKMTLIARDLMHGNPRLAELGFEEEAGGHGAIAAGFQGQRQWTDHFPNGDVLETILNTNFDWTGIRQPSVVAT
;
A
#
# COMPACT_ATOMS: atom_id res chain seq x y z
N GLY A 1 -13.07 -23.64 45.77
CA GLY A 1 -11.98 -23.40 44.89
C GLY A 1 -12.16 -24.22 43.66
N THR A 2 -12.49 -23.55 42.62
CA THR A 2 -12.55 -24.17 41.30
C THR A 2 -11.15 -24.42 40.84
N GLU A 3 -10.77 -25.63 40.89
CA GLU A 3 -9.47 -26.09 40.54
C GLU A 3 -9.39 -26.23 39.00
N ARG A 4 -9.19 -25.09 38.31
CA ARG A 4 -8.89 -25.12 36.88
C ARG A 4 -7.44 -24.73 36.67
N PRO A 5 -6.54 -25.72 36.52
CA PRO A 5 -5.15 -25.45 36.25
C PRO A 5 -4.90 -25.03 34.77
N GLY A 6 -5.91 -24.62 34.02
CA GLY A 6 -5.80 -24.28 32.61
C GLY A 6 -4.71 -23.26 32.32
N ALA A 7 -4.60 -22.22 33.14
CA ALA A 7 -3.54 -21.22 32.98
C ALA A 7 -2.14 -21.81 33.20
N VAL A 8 -1.99 -22.78 34.09
CA VAL A 8 -0.72 -23.47 34.35
C VAL A 8 -0.33 -24.35 33.17
N TYR A 9 -1.29 -25.10 32.62
CA TYR A 9 -1.05 -25.90 31.41
C TYR A 9 -0.72 -25.05 30.22
N LEU A 10 -1.41 -23.91 30.03
CA LEU A 10 -1.10 -22.97 28.99
C LEU A 10 0.32 -22.39 29.15
N ALA A 11 0.70 -21.99 30.37
CA ALA A 11 2.05 -21.51 30.64
C ALA A 11 3.12 -22.57 30.33
N ALA A 12 2.86 -23.84 30.68
CA ALA A 12 3.76 -24.94 30.35
C ALA A 12 3.88 -25.15 28.82
N ALA A 13 2.76 -25.07 28.10
CA ALA A 13 2.77 -25.15 26.63
C ALA A 13 3.56 -24.01 26.00
N LEU A 14 3.38 -22.75 26.46
CA LEU A 14 4.13 -21.61 26.04
C LEU A 14 5.63 -21.78 26.28
N ALA A 15 6.03 -22.27 27.46
CA ALA A 15 7.43 -22.56 27.77
C ALA A 15 8.01 -23.65 26.86
N GLY A 16 7.24 -24.69 26.54
CA GLY A 16 7.63 -25.73 25.61
C GLY A 16 7.88 -25.20 24.18
N HIS A 17 6.99 -24.33 23.69
CA HIS A 17 7.18 -23.67 22.38
C HIS A 17 8.41 -22.76 22.39
N ALA A 18 8.61 -21.99 23.45
CA ALA A 18 9.79 -21.12 23.58
C ALA A 18 11.12 -21.89 23.52
N GLN A 19 11.16 -23.10 24.10
CA GLN A 19 12.35 -23.94 24.08
C GLN A 19 12.76 -24.39 22.67
N ILE A 20 11.80 -24.52 21.77
CA ILE A 20 12.05 -24.90 20.36
C ILE A 20 12.01 -23.70 19.41
N GLY A 21 12.02 -22.47 19.94
CA GLY A 21 12.09 -21.24 19.15
C GLY A 21 10.78 -20.87 18.42
N ILE A 22 9.66 -21.47 18.81
CA ILE A 22 8.34 -21.12 18.23
C ILE A 22 7.73 -19.99 19.06
N PRO A 23 7.48 -18.79 18.46
CA PRO A 23 6.78 -17.72 19.13
C PRO A 23 5.35 -18.14 19.48
N ALA A 24 4.98 -17.98 20.73
CA ALA A 24 3.63 -18.30 21.19
C ALA A 24 3.17 -17.29 22.25
N PHE A 25 1.90 -16.94 22.22
CA PHE A 25 1.30 -15.94 23.11
C PHE A 25 0.07 -16.53 23.80
N GLY A 26 -0.07 -16.23 25.10
CA GLY A 26 -1.27 -16.61 25.86
C GLY A 26 -2.31 -15.49 25.78
N ILE A 27 -3.54 -15.85 25.44
CA ILE A 27 -4.70 -14.97 25.56
C ILE A 27 -5.53 -15.42 26.73
N TYR A 28 -5.66 -14.55 27.72
CA TYR A 28 -6.37 -14.81 28.97
C TYR A 28 -7.57 -13.88 29.07
N GLY A 29 -8.69 -14.39 29.63
CA GLY A 29 -9.85 -13.58 30.01
C GLY A 29 -9.57 -12.71 31.22
N GLU A 30 -10.32 -11.63 31.37
CA GLU A 30 -10.20 -10.69 32.49
C GLU A 30 -10.81 -11.24 33.78
N HIS A 31 -11.75 -12.18 33.65
CA HIS A 31 -12.50 -12.75 34.78
C HIS A 31 -12.34 -14.25 34.84
N VAL A 32 -12.38 -14.76 36.09
CA VAL A 32 -12.42 -16.21 36.34
C VAL A 32 -13.83 -16.71 36.04
N GLN A 33 -13.94 -17.70 35.17
CA GLN A 33 -15.22 -18.36 34.87
C GLN A 33 -15.53 -19.48 35.89
N ASP A 34 -16.81 -19.78 36.05
CA ASP A 34 -17.25 -20.95 36.79
C ASP A 34 -16.80 -22.26 36.14
N ALA A 35 -16.70 -23.32 36.90
CA ALA A 35 -16.10 -24.57 36.45
C ALA A 35 -16.87 -25.25 35.31
N ASP A 36 -18.15 -25.01 35.24
CA ASP A 36 -19.10 -25.56 34.25
C ASP A 36 -19.38 -24.60 33.07
N ASP A 37 -18.93 -23.35 33.15
CA ASP A 37 -19.01 -22.43 32.04
C ASP A 37 -17.94 -22.75 31.00
N THR A 38 -18.38 -23.22 29.83
CA THR A 38 -17.53 -23.56 28.68
C THR A 38 -17.55 -22.48 27.59
N SER A 39 -18.23 -21.36 27.80
CA SER A 39 -18.27 -20.27 26.86
C SER A 39 -16.90 -19.61 26.72
N ILE A 40 -16.65 -19.00 25.55
CA ILE A 40 -15.47 -18.16 25.34
C ILE A 40 -15.86 -16.74 25.71
N PRO A 41 -15.22 -16.11 26.72
CA PRO A 41 -15.49 -14.74 27.10
C PRO A 41 -15.27 -13.78 25.87
N GLU A 42 -16.07 -12.73 25.78
CA GLU A 42 -16.04 -11.82 24.62
C GLU A 42 -14.69 -11.11 24.48
N ASP A 43 -14.04 -10.76 25.59
CA ASP A 43 -12.69 -10.19 25.59
C ASP A 43 -11.65 -11.15 24.99
N VAL A 44 -11.75 -12.44 25.32
CA VAL A 44 -10.89 -13.49 24.74
C VAL A 44 -11.20 -13.69 23.26
N ARG A 45 -12.49 -13.75 22.91
CA ARG A 45 -12.94 -13.91 21.54
C ARG A 45 -12.43 -12.76 20.64
N THR A 46 -12.56 -11.52 21.09
CA THR A 46 -12.08 -10.35 20.38
C THR A 46 -10.57 -10.46 20.12
N ARG A 47 -9.77 -10.75 21.14
CA ARG A 47 -8.32 -10.89 20.99
C ARG A 47 -7.91 -12.05 20.07
N LEU A 48 -8.66 -13.16 20.09
CA LEU A 48 -8.43 -14.27 19.16
C LEU A 48 -8.72 -13.87 17.71
N LEU A 49 -9.80 -13.12 17.49
CA LEU A 49 -10.15 -12.61 16.15
C LEU A 49 -9.12 -11.60 15.65
N ASP A 50 -8.66 -10.68 16.50
CA ASP A 50 -7.62 -9.72 16.16
C ASP A 50 -6.31 -10.44 15.77
N TYR A 51 -5.92 -11.44 16.56
CA TYR A 51 -4.73 -12.24 16.25
C TYR A 51 -4.88 -13.01 14.93
N ALA A 52 -6.03 -13.64 14.71
CA ALA A 52 -6.30 -14.36 13.47
C ALA A 52 -6.32 -13.41 12.24
N THR A 53 -6.92 -12.23 12.39
CA THR A 53 -6.94 -11.19 11.34
C THR A 53 -5.53 -10.71 11.00
N ALA A 54 -4.70 -10.45 12.03
CA ALA A 54 -3.30 -10.08 11.80
C ALA A 54 -2.52 -11.21 11.11
N GLY A 55 -2.74 -12.46 11.51
CA GLY A 55 -2.13 -13.63 10.86
C GLY A 55 -2.53 -13.78 9.40
N LEU A 56 -3.80 -13.56 9.06
CA LEU A 56 -4.27 -13.56 7.69
C LEU A 56 -3.64 -12.43 6.86
N ALA A 57 -3.53 -11.22 7.43
CA ALA A 57 -2.89 -10.10 6.76
C ALA A 57 -1.41 -10.40 6.43
N VAL A 58 -0.66 -10.95 7.40
CA VAL A 58 0.73 -11.37 7.17
C VAL A 58 0.82 -12.47 6.10
N ALA A 59 -0.10 -13.46 6.15
CA ALA A 59 -0.12 -14.51 5.15
C ALA A 59 -0.42 -14.00 3.73
N GLN A 60 -1.27 -12.99 3.61
CA GLN A 60 -1.56 -12.32 2.32
C GLN A 60 -0.39 -11.49 1.81
N MET A 61 0.36 -10.83 2.70
CA MET A 61 1.54 -10.05 2.30
C MET A 61 2.72 -10.93 1.88
N LYS A 62 2.78 -12.17 2.34
CA LYS A 62 3.93 -13.06 2.12
C LYS A 62 4.13 -13.36 0.63
N GLY A 63 5.29 -12.97 0.11
CA GLY A 63 5.67 -13.12 -1.29
C GLY A 63 5.22 -11.99 -2.21
N GLU A 64 4.35 -11.09 -1.74
CA GLU A 64 3.97 -9.87 -2.45
C GLU A 64 5.13 -8.87 -2.48
N ALA A 65 5.02 -7.84 -3.30
CA ALA A 65 6.06 -6.83 -3.43
C ALA A 65 5.63 -5.46 -2.89
N TYR A 66 6.61 -4.74 -2.37
CA TYR A 66 6.61 -3.29 -2.23
C TYR A 66 7.43 -2.68 -3.35
N LEU A 67 6.87 -1.75 -4.12
CA LEU A 67 7.57 -1.06 -5.20
C LEU A 67 8.08 0.31 -4.73
N SER A 68 9.39 0.45 -4.65
CA SER A 68 10.05 1.73 -4.40
C SER A 68 10.26 2.47 -5.73
N MET A 69 9.56 3.57 -5.92
CA MET A 69 9.71 4.44 -7.09
C MET A 69 10.70 5.55 -6.77
N GLY A 70 11.95 5.37 -7.16
CA GLY A 70 13.07 6.23 -6.82
C GLY A 70 13.88 5.72 -5.62
N SER A 71 14.63 6.64 -4.99
CA SER A 71 15.54 6.32 -3.89
C SER A 71 15.24 7.16 -2.64
N VAL A 72 16.25 7.64 -1.93
CA VAL A 72 16.09 8.43 -0.70
C VAL A 72 15.58 9.83 -1.01
N SER A 73 14.47 10.23 -0.37
CA SER A 73 13.93 11.58 -0.49
C SER A 73 14.76 12.58 0.31
N MET A 74 15.37 13.53 -0.37
CA MET A 74 16.14 14.66 0.19
C MET A 74 17.15 14.30 1.30
N GLY A 75 17.68 13.10 1.29
CA GLY A 75 18.60 12.62 2.33
C GLY A 75 17.94 12.28 3.68
N ILE A 76 16.62 12.15 3.71
CA ILE A 76 15.88 11.81 4.92
C ILE A 76 16.02 10.30 5.18
N ALA A 77 16.69 9.93 6.26
CA ALA A 77 16.93 8.52 6.59
C ALA A 77 15.65 7.68 6.73
N GLY A 78 14.54 8.28 7.19
CA GLY A 78 13.26 7.61 7.31
C GLY A 78 12.61 7.20 5.97
N SER A 79 13.09 7.75 4.84
CA SER A 79 12.62 7.37 3.51
C SER A 79 13.42 6.20 2.90
N VAL A 80 14.44 5.70 3.59
CA VAL A 80 15.21 4.54 3.14
C VAL A 80 14.40 3.26 3.36
N VAL A 81 14.10 2.57 2.28
CA VAL A 81 13.47 1.25 2.34
C VAL A 81 14.51 0.23 2.79
N ASN A 82 14.23 -0.48 3.88
CA ASN A 82 15.08 -1.56 4.37
C ASN A 82 14.52 -2.92 3.92
N PRO A 83 15.16 -3.58 2.92
CA PRO A 83 14.69 -4.86 2.39
C PRO A 83 14.68 -5.98 3.45
N ASP A 84 15.63 -5.97 4.38
CA ASP A 84 15.69 -6.98 5.45
C ASP A 84 14.49 -6.87 6.40
N PHE A 85 14.05 -5.64 6.69
CA PHE A 85 12.81 -5.42 7.46
C PHE A 85 11.59 -5.99 6.74
N PHE A 86 11.40 -5.62 5.47
CA PHE A 86 10.26 -6.09 4.69
C PHE A 86 10.26 -7.63 4.55
N GLY A 87 11.41 -8.23 4.26
CA GLY A 87 11.54 -9.67 4.14
C GLY A 87 11.32 -10.40 5.46
N SER A 88 11.93 -9.93 6.55
CA SER A 88 11.91 -10.62 7.84
C SER A 88 10.59 -10.48 8.59
N TYR A 89 9.96 -9.31 8.55
CA TYR A 89 8.74 -9.04 9.33
C TYR A 89 7.46 -9.23 8.53
N LEU A 90 7.45 -8.83 7.26
CA LEU A 90 6.25 -8.87 6.43
C LEU A 90 6.26 -10.01 5.41
N GLY A 91 7.41 -10.63 5.19
CA GLY A 91 7.59 -11.64 4.15
C GLY A 91 7.48 -11.09 2.73
N MET A 92 7.60 -9.76 2.57
CA MET A 92 7.46 -9.05 1.30
C MET A 92 8.81 -8.90 0.59
N ARG A 93 8.76 -8.85 -0.73
CA ARG A 93 9.90 -8.48 -1.59
C ARG A 93 9.94 -6.97 -1.76
N ASN A 94 11.13 -6.40 -1.95
CA ASN A 94 11.30 -5.04 -2.41
C ASN A 94 11.69 -5.04 -3.88
N GLU A 95 10.91 -4.33 -4.67
CA GLU A 95 11.19 -4.02 -6.05
C GLU A 95 11.54 -2.53 -6.18
N TYR A 96 12.40 -2.20 -7.10
CA TYR A 96 12.88 -0.83 -7.27
C TYR A 96 12.79 -0.43 -8.74
N ILE A 97 12.29 0.78 -8.99
CA ILE A 97 12.42 1.42 -10.29
C ILE A 97 13.15 2.75 -10.15
N ASP A 98 13.93 3.09 -11.13
CA ASP A 98 14.47 4.44 -11.26
C ASP A 98 13.37 5.41 -11.69
N MET A 99 13.39 6.64 -11.15
CA MET A 99 12.40 7.64 -11.52
C MET A 99 12.48 8.06 -12.99
N SER A 100 13.61 7.80 -13.66
CA SER A 100 13.72 8.02 -15.10
C SER A 100 12.77 7.12 -15.91
N GLU A 101 12.51 5.90 -15.44
CA GLU A 101 11.53 5.01 -16.08
C GLU A 101 10.11 5.57 -15.94
N PHE A 102 9.78 6.10 -14.76
CA PHE A 102 8.49 6.74 -14.54
C PHE A 102 8.33 7.98 -15.45
N THR A 103 9.35 8.83 -15.51
CA THR A 103 9.38 10.03 -16.34
C THR A 103 9.29 9.68 -17.82
N ARG A 104 10.06 8.67 -18.29
CA ARG A 104 10.00 8.16 -19.67
C ARG A 104 8.58 7.76 -20.05
N ARG A 105 7.89 7.00 -19.20
CA ARG A 105 6.50 6.60 -19.48
C ARG A 105 5.55 7.79 -19.59
N ILE A 106 5.77 8.84 -18.80
CA ILE A 106 4.97 10.08 -18.91
C ILE A 106 5.26 10.80 -20.24
N GLU A 107 6.53 10.93 -20.60
CA GLU A 107 6.98 11.68 -21.78
C GLU A 107 6.64 10.98 -23.10
N GLU A 108 6.70 9.65 -23.11
CA GLU A 108 6.41 8.82 -24.29
C GLU A 108 4.94 8.34 -24.34
N ASP A 109 4.08 8.81 -23.40
CA ASP A 109 2.67 8.45 -23.31
C ASP A 109 2.41 6.92 -23.20
N ILE A 110 3.24 6.22 -22.40
CA ILE A 110 3.13 4.77 -22.20
C ILE A 110 2.05 4.47 -21.18
N TYR A 111 0.82 4.47 -21.62
CA TYR A 111 -0.40 4.09 -20.91
C TYR A 111 -1.51 3.78 -21.91
N ASP A 112 -2.60 3.15 -21.49
CA ASP A 112 -3.77 2.95 -22.35
C ASP A 112 -4.50 4.28 -22.60
N PRO A 113 -4.53 4.80 -23.84
CA PRO A 113 -5.16 6.08 -24.14
C PRO A 113 -6.69 6.06 -23.95
N GLU A 114 -7.34 4.92 -24.17
CA GLU A 114 -8.80 4.81 -23.95
C GLU A 114 -9.13 4.83 -22.46
N GLU A 115 -8.31 4.19 -21.65
CA GLU A 115 -8.45 4.22 -20.20
C GLU A 115 -8.09 5.60 -19.64
N TYR A 116 -7.10 6.26 -20.20
CA TYR A 116 -6.73 7.64 -19.84
C TYR A 116 -7.93 8.59 -19.95
N GLU A 117 -8.66 8.56 -21.06
CA GLU A 117 -9.82 9.42 -21.25
C GLU A 117 -10.94 9.15 -20.22
N LYS A 118 -11.13 7.89 -19.83
CA LYS A 118 -12.09 7.50 -18.79
C LYS A 118 -11.64 7.99 -17.41
N ALA A 119 -10.37 7.75 -17.08
CA ALA A 119 -9.76 8.16 -15.83
C ALA A 119 -9.77 9.68 -15.67
N TYR A 120 -9.35 10.40 -16.69
CA TYR A 120 -9.32 11.86 -16.68
C TYR A 120 -10.71 12.45 -16.43
N ARG A 121 -11.72 11.98 -17.16
CA ARG A 121 -13.11 12.42 -16.96
C ARG A 121 -13.58 12.15 -15.55
N TRP A 122 -13.35 10.94 -15.04
CA TRP A 122 -13.73 10.56 -13.69
C TRP A 122 -13.03 11.42 -12.63
N ILE A 123 -11.73 11.68 -12.79
CA ILE A 123 -10.97 12.56 -11.88
C ILE A 123 -11.58 13.96 -11.88
N ARG A 124 -11.88 14.53 -13.05
CA ARG A 124 -12.47 15.87 -13.17
C ARG A 124 -13.87 15.97 -12.56
N GLU A 125 -14.63 14.88 -12.55
CA GLU A 125 -15.96 14.81 -11.94
C GLU A 125 -15.92 14.62 -10.42
N ASN A 126 -14.94 13.91 -9.92
CA ASN A 126 -14.88 13.49 -8.50
C ASN A 126 -13.91 14.33 -7.65
N PHE A 127 -12.94 14.99 -8.25
CA PHE A 127 -11.98 15.85 -7.54
C PHE A 127 -12.28 17.33 -7.77
N LYS A 128 -12.10 18.11 -6.73
CA LYS A 128 -12.27 19.57 -6.81
C LYS A 128 -10.91 20.25 -6.67
N GLN A 129 -10.72 21.32 -7.44
CA GLN A 129 -9.57 22.19 -7.25
C GLN A 129 -9.62 22.79 -5.85
N GLY A 130 -8.58 22.54 -5.06
CA GLY A 130 -8.43 23.14 -3.75
C GLY A 130 -8.07 24.62 -3.82
N LYS A 131 -8.05 25.29 -2.67
CA LYS A 131 -7.55 26.65 -2.57
C LYS A 131 -6.03 26.64 -2.69
N ASP A 132 -5.50 27.42 -3.61
CA ASP A 132 -4.07 27.67 -3.71
C ASP A 132 -3.66 28.66 -2.61
N TRP A 133 -2.77 28.22 -1.73
CA TRP A 133 -2.24 29.00 -0.61
C TRP A 133 -0.90 29.67 -0.91
N ASN A 134 -0.35 29.45 -2.12
CA ASN A 134 0.87 30.12 -2.52
C ASN A 134 0.66 31.63 -2.67
N PRO A 135 1.72 32.42 -2.54
CA PRO A 135 1.68 33.84 -2.93
C PRO A 135 1.16 34.00 -4.37
N PRO A 136 0.43 35.11 -4.69
CA PRO A 136 -0.19 35.28 -5.99
C PRO A 136 0.77 35.14 -7.19
N GLU A 137 2.02 35.55 -7.02
CA GLU A 137 3.07 35.44 -8.04
C GLU A 137 3.51 34.01 -8.33
N TRP A 138 3.11 33.04 -7.51
CA TRP A 138 3.39 31.61 -7.65
C TRP A 138 2.14 30.79 -7.93
N GLN A 139 1.03 31.45 -8.18
CA GLN A 139 -0.23 30.81 -8.58
C GLN A 139 -0.30 30.82 -10.09
N TYR A 140 -0.56 29.67 -10.71
CA TYR A 140 -0.62 29.47 -12.14
C TYR A 140 -1.96 28.81 -12.54
N PRO A 141 -3.08 29.53 -12.46
CA PRO A 141 -4.40 28.96 -12.76
C PRO A 141 -4.49 28.39 -14.18
N GLU A 142 -3.77 28.99 -15.13
CA GLU A 142 -3.70 28.54 -16.53
C GLU A 142 -3.06 27.16 -16.69
N LYS A 143 -2.28 26.69 -15.71
CA LYS A 143 -1.64 25.37 -15.71
C LYS A 143 -2.47 24.28 -15.06
N HIS A 144 -3.56 24.62 -14.36
CA HIS A 144 -4.32 23.65 -13.58
C HIS A 144 -4.86 22.51 -14.43
N GLU A 145 -5.31 22.79 -15.65
CA GLU A 145 -5.80 21.76 -16.55
C GLU A 145 -4.69 20.79 -16.99
N ASP A 146 -3.50 21.29 -17.27
CA ASP A 146 -2.36 20.47 -17.64
C ASP A 146 -1.87 19.63 -16.45
N TRP A 147 -1.94 20.17 -15.23
CA TRP A 147 -1.63 19.41 -14.02
C TRP A 147 -2.63 18.27 -13.77
N TRP A 148 -3.94 18.49 -14.02
CA TRP A 148 -4.93 17.40 -13.93
C TRP A 148 -4.65 16.29 -14.95
N LYS A 149 -4.29 16.65 -16.16
CA LYS A 149 -3.86 15.68 -17.18
C LYS A 149 -2.63 14.91 -16.75
N PHE A 150 -1.65 15.62 -16.19
CA PHE A 150 -0.41 15.03 -15.73
C PHE A 150 -0.62 14.05 -14.58
N VAL A 151 -1.38 14.41 -13.53
CA VAL A 151 -1.65 13.49 -12.40
C VAL A 151 -2.50 12.29 -12.81
N THR A 152 -3.31 12.41 -13.86
CA THR A 152 -4.01 11.27 -14.44
C THR A 152 -3.03 10.28 -15.07
N LYS A 153 -2.07 10.76 -15.88
CA LYS A 153 -0.97 9.93 -16.41
C LYS A 153 -0.21 9.24 -15.29
N MET A 154 0.21 10.01 -14.27
CA MET A 154 0.92 9.47 -13.10
C MET A 154 0.14 8.32 -12.46
N THR A 155 -1.17 8.47 -12.30
CA THR A 155 -2.01 7.45 -11.64
C THR A 155 -2.05 6.14 -12.43
N LEU A 156 -2.24 6.21 -13.75
CA LEU A 156 -2.22 5.03 -14.62
C LEU A 156 -0.85 4.36 -14.62
N ILE A 157 0.20 5.14 -14.82
CA ILE A 157 1.58 4.63 -14.88
C ILE A 157 1.99 3.97 -13.56
N ALA A 158 1.69 4.60 -12.42
CA ALA A 158 1.98 4.01 -11.11
C ALA A 158 1.25 2.68 -10.91
N ARG A 159 -0.03 2.61 -11.24
CA ARG A 159 -0.82 1.38 -11.17
C ARG A 159 -0.25 0.31 -12.10
N ASP A 160 0.07 0.66 -13.34
CA ASP A 160 0.58 -0.28 -14.33
C ASP A 160 1.98 -0.80 -13.96
N LEU A 161 2.83 0.03 -13.37
CA LEU A 161 4.10 -0.42 -12.79
C LEU A 161 3.89 -1.39 -11.63
N MET A 162 2.88 -1.18 -10.78
CA MET A 162 2.58 -2.08 -9.68
C MET A 162 2.01 -3.42 -10.15
N HIS A 163 0.98 -3.38 -10.98
CA HIS A 163 0.15 -4.54 -11.29
C HIS A 163 0.35 -5.11 -12.70
N GLY A 164 0.97 -4.34 -13.60
CA GLY A 164 1.00 -4.61 -15.02
C GLY A 164 -0.29 -4.20 -15.74
N ASN A 165 -0.19 -4.10 -17.06
CA ASN A 165 -1.31 -3.81 -17.93
C ASN A 165 -1.13 -4.52 -19.28
N PRO A 166 -1.78 -5.66 -19.51
CA PRO A 166 -1.65 -6.42 -20.76
C PRO A 166 -2.01 -5.61 -22.01
N ARG A 167 -2.84 -4.57 -21.87
CA ARG A 167 -3.21 -3.69 -22.98
C ARG A 167 -2.01 -2.96 -23.56
N LEU A 168 -0.98 -2.69 -22.76
CA LEU A 168 0.24 -2.05 -23.22
C LEU A 168 0.97 -2.91 -24.27
N ALA A 169 1.00 -4.22 -24.11
CA ALA A 169 1.58 -5.13 -25.09
C ALA A 169 0.85 -5.05 -26.46
N GLU A 170 -0.49 -4.93 -26.43
CA GLU A 170 -1.28 -4.75 -27.64
C GLU A 170 -1.02 -3.40 -28.34
N LEU A 171 -0.57 -2.41 -27.58
CA LEU A 171 -0.18 -1.07 -28.07
C LEU A 171 1.28 -1.00 -28.52
N GLY A 172 2.05 -2.09 -28.40
CA GLY A 172 3.44 -2.16 -28.82
C GLY A 172 4.46 -1.92 -27.70
N PHE A 173 4.02 -1.88 -26.43
CA PHE A 173 4.85 -1.73 -25.24
C PHE A 173 4.91 -3.05 -24.47
N GLU A 174 5.52 -4.06 -25.09
CA GLU A 174 5.53 -5.44 -24.55
C GLU A 174 6.28 -5.53 -23.22
N GLU A 175 7.42 -4.81 -23.08
CA GLU A 175 8.23 -4.79 -21.87
C GLU A 175 7.49 -4.07 -20.73
N GLU A 176 6.82 -2.98 -21.04
CA GLU A 176 6.11 -2.14 -20.07
C GLU A 176 4.77 -2.74 -19.62
N ALA A 177 4.26 -3.73 -20.32
CA ALA A 177 3.03 -4.42 -19.96
C ALA A 177 3.18 -5.25 -18.67
N GLY A 178 4.41 -5.66 -18.33
CA GLY A 178 4.72 -6.36 -17.09
C GLY A 178 4.69 -5.42 -15.89
N GLY A 179 4.06 -5.89 -14.79
CA GLY A 179 4.10 -5.19 -13.49
C GLY A 179 5.08 -5.86 -12.54
N HIS A 180 5.36 -5.20 -11.42
CA HIS A 180 6.24 -5.72 -10.37
C HIS A 180 5.53 -6.64 -9.35
N GLY A 181 4.22 -6.92 -9.53
CA GLY A 181 3.42 -7.69 -8.56
C GLY A 181 3.36 -7.01 -7.20
N ALA A 182 3.26 -5.68 -7.19
CA ALA A 182 3.33 -4.89 -5.97
C ALA A 182 1.95 -4.54 -5.44
N ILE A 183 1.69 -4.88 -4.18
CA ILE A 183 0.47 -4.48 -3.46
C ILE A 183 0.64 -3.15 -2.71
N ALA A 184 1.88 -2.71 -2.55
CA ALA A 184 2.23 -1.44 -1.93
C ALA A 184 3.34 -0.74 -2.72
N ALA A 185 3.34 0.58 -2.69
CA ALA A 185 4.36 1.38 -3.36
C ALA A 185 4.63 2.70 -2.62
N GLY A 186 5.77 3.33 -2.91
CA GLY A 186 6.11 4.64 -2.40
C GLY A 186 6.99 5.42 -3.37
N PHE A 187 6.77 6.74 -3.41
CA PHE A 187 7.60 7.67 -4.18
C PHE A 187 8.75 8.19 -3.32
N GLN A 188 9.96 8.05 -3.83
CA GLN A 188 11.20 8.40 -3.14
C GLN A 188 11.95 9.58 -3.80
N GLY A 189 11.29 10.33 -4.65
CA GLY A 189 11.90 11.42 -5.41
C GLY A 189 11.21 12.77 -5.16
N GLN A 190 10.88 13.08 -3.93
CA GLN A 190 10.05 14.23 -3.56
C GLN A 190 10.49 15.55 -4.22
N ARG A 191 11.79 15.85 -4.26
CA ARG A 191 12.30 17.08 -4.90
C ARG A 191 11.88 17.21 -6.36
N GLN A 192 12.01 16.13 -7.13
CA GLN A 192 11.64 16.13 -8.53
C GLN A 192 10.14 16.40 -8.72
N TRP A 193 9.29 15.82 -7.86
CA TRP A 193 7.85 15.94 -7.96
C TRP A 193 7.30 17.21 -7.37
N THR A 194 7.86 17.74 -6.27
CA THR A 194 7.39 18.98 -5.66
C THR A 194 7.93 20.22 -6.33
N ASP A 195 9.16 20.18 -6.86
CA ASP A 195 9.81 21.35 -7.44
C ASP A 195 9.58 21.48 -8.95
N HIS A 196 9.32 20.38 -9.67
CA HIS A 196 9.26 20.36 -11.12
C HIS A 196 7.94 19.80 -11.68
N PHE A 197 7.29 18.90 -10.97
CA PHE A 197 6.07 18.23 -11.41
C PHE A 197 5.00 18.28 -10.31
N PRO A 198 3.71 18.06 -10.64
CA PRO A 198 2.69 17.79 -9.64
C PRO A 198 3.11 16.60 -8.77
N ASN A 199 2.78 16.68 -7.48
CA ASN A 199 3.07 15.59 -6.55
C ASN A 199 2.14 14.38 -6.73
N GLY A 200 2.40 13.33 -5.95
CA GLY A 200 1.67 12.07 -6.03
C GLY A 200 0.36 12.00 -5.25
N ASP A 201 -0.09 13.07 -4.56
CA ASP A 201 -1.24 13.01 -3.64
C ASP A 201 -2.54 12.52 -4.30
N VAL A 202 -2.78 12.88 -5.55
CA VAL A 202 -3.97 12.44 -6.29
C VAL A 202 -3.91 10.95 -6.58
N LEU A 203 -2.78 10.46 -7.07
CA LEU A 203 -2.61 9.03 -7.34
C LEU A 203 -2.66 8.19 -6.04
N GLU A 204 -2.06 8.69 -4.96
CA GLU A 204 -2.14 8.07 -3.63
C GLU A 204 -3.60 7.95 -3.19
N THR A 205 -4.36 9.05 -3.27
CA THR A 205 -5.77 9.06 -2.90
C THR A 205 -6.56 8.03 -3.72
N ILE A 206 -6.37 7.99 -5.05
CA ILE A 206 -7.10 7.07 -5.92
C ILE A 206 -6.69 5.62 -5.64
N LEU A 207 -5.39 5.31 -5.62
CA LEU A 207 -4.92 3.94 -5.49
C LEU A 207 -5.21 3.33 -4.11
N ASN A 208 -5.32 4.13 -3.07
CA ASN A 208 -5.70 3.69 -1.72
C ASN A 208 -7.21 3.49 -1.53
N THR A 209 -8.05 3.87 -2.49
CA THR A 209 -9.50 3.65 -2.40
C THR A 209 -9.91 2.35 -3.09
N ASN A 210 -11.11 1.87 -2.76
CA ASN A 210 -11.67 0.64 -3.33
C ASN A 210 -12.58 0.89 -4.54
N PHE A 211 -12.58 2.07 -5.11
CA PHE A 211 -13.32 2.37 -6.34
C PHE A 211 -12.62 3.47 -7.15
N ASP A 212 -12.77 3.40 -8.46
CA ASP A 212 -12.30 4.40 -9.42
C ASP A 212 -13.17 4.34 -10.70
N TRP A 213 -12.66 4.81 -11.83
CA TRP A 213 -13.34 4.78 -13.15
C TRP A 213 -13.66 3.37 -13.66
N THR A 214 -13.06 2.33 -13.09
CA THR A 214 -13.35 0.92 -13.42
C THR A 214 -14.43 0.31 -12.54
N GLY A 215 -14.85 1.00 -11.48
CA GLY A 215 -15.80 0.54 -10.48
C GLY A 215 -15.14 0.12 -9.17
N ILE A 216 -15.72 -0.85 -8.48
CA ILE A 216 -15.17 -1.37 -7.21
C ILE A 216 -13.98 -2.26 -7.51
N ARG A 217 -12.86 -2.04 -6.82
CA ARG A 217 -11.63 -2.80 -6.96
C ARG A 217 -10.96 -3.05 -5.61
N GLN A 218 -9.95 -3.91 -5.60
CA GLN A 218 -9.05 -4.06 -4.46
C GLN A 218 -8.13 -2.82 -4.40
N PRO A 219 -8.07 -2.11 -3.26
CA PRO A 219 -7.14 -0.99 -3.11
C PRO A 219 -5.69 -1.47 -3.04
N SER A 220 -4.78 -0.62 -3.48
CA SER A 220 -3.35 -0.75 -3.22
C SER A 220 -2.97 0.13 -2.03
N VAL A 221 -1.78 -0.06 -1.48
CA VAL A 221 -1.25 0.83 -0.43
C VAL A 221 -0.15 1.68 -1.05
N VAL A 222 -0.40 2.96 -1.23
CA VAL A 222 0.55 3.90 -1.83
C VAL A 222 0.80 5.05 -0.87
N ALA A 223 2.06 5.45 -0.73
CA ALA A 223 2.50 6.63 0.02
C ALA A 223 3.39 7.51 -0.85
N THR A 224 3.23 8.82 -0.74
CA THR A 224 3.99 9.83 -1.50
C THR A 224 4.73 10.78 -0.58
#